data_b178bfe3430deac287a5d22b69248af3
#
_entry.id   b178bfe3430deac287a5d22b69248af3
#
_cell.length_a   1.000
_cell.length_b   1.000
_cell.length_c   1.000
_cell.angle_alpha   90.00
_cell.angle_beta   90.00
_cell.angle_gamma   90.00
#
_symmetry.space_group_name_H-M   'P 1'
#
loop_
_entity.id
_entity.type
_entity.pdbx_description
1 polymer ?
#
loop_
_entity_poly.entity_id
_entity_poly.type
_entity_poly.pdbx_seq_one_letter_code
_entity_poly.pdbx_strand_id
1 'polypeptide(L)'
;MSFRLCLIGVVVTVAYSVGVPALTVAIDWPQFRGRDAGVAANNPRLPSAWDSTRNVVWTTEIPGVGWSSPIVSGDHVFVTSVVAASDTDPKPKPGFYNGGAVTTTSTAEHRWVVYDVALATGKIRWQRELRRALPQLPKHQKNSYASETPVTDGTRVYALFGGVGLFALNFEGQVLWSKEFADVKFRNGWGGAASPVLHRGRLYVVCDNDDQSFVAAFDAETGRELWKVNRKEGTNWSSPFVWENDQRSELITTGSDKVRSYDLNGTLLWEFAGMSTITIPTPFARHGLLFISSGYVADQLRPTYAIKPGASGDISLAPGTTTNAYVAWSHPTIAPYNPTPLVYGDYLYTLLDRGFFTAHDARTGREIYGRQRIAPDASGFTSSPWVYNDKIFVLSEDGDTYVLQPGSEFKVLGKNSLGEMTLATPAVSEDSLIIRTASKLYRISEPESPR
;
A
#
# COMPACT_ATOMS: atom_id res chain seq x y z
N MET A 1 -41.13 -23.80 -79.40
CA MET A 1 -40.91 -24.31 -78.03
C MET A 1 -39.47 -24.06 -77.67
N SER A 2 -39.21 -23.00 -76.97
CA SER A 2 -37.83 -22.60 -76.56
C SER A 2 -37.69 -22.81 -75.06
N PHE A 3 -36.82 -23.73 -74.67
CA PHE A 3 -36.45 -23.93 -73.27
C PHE A 3 -35.40 -22.91 -72.85
N ARG A 4 -35.71 -22.12 -71.83
CA ARG A 4 -34.72 -21.23 -71.11
C ARG A 4 -34.15 -21.99 -69.92
N LEU A 5 -32.84 -22.20 -69.93
CA LEU A 5 -32.08 -22.72 -68.77
C LEU A 5 -31.85 -21.59 -67.84
N CYS A 6 -32.32 -21.71 -66.58
CA CYS A 6 -31.90 -20.80 -65.46
C CYS A 6 -30.67 -21.40 -64.77
N LEU A 7 -29.53 -20.71 -64.87
CA LEU A 7 -28.36 -20.98 -63.99
C LEU A 7 -28.57 -20.29 -62.64
N ILE A 8 -28.62 -21.09 -61.60
CA ILE A 8 -28.56 -20.57 -60.15
C ILE A 8 -27.09 -20.55 -59.75
N GLY A 9 -26.52 -19.33 -59.62
CA GLY A 9 -25.20 -19.15 -59.08
C GLY A 9 -25.26 -19.20 -57.53
N VAL A 10 -24.55 -20.16 -56.93
CA VAL A 10 -24.35 -20.22 -55.48
C VAL A 10 -23.15 -19.35 -55.11
N VAL A 11 -23.39 -18.26 -54.43
CA VAL A 11 -22.32 -17.39 -53.82
C VAL A 11 -21.96 -17.99 -52.47
N VAL A 12 -20.78 -18.58 -52.37
CA VAL A 12 -20.21 -19.02 -51.09
C VAL A 12 -19.47 -17.83 -50.46
N THR A 13 -20.03 -17.25 -49.39
CA THR A 13 -19.40 -16.21 -48.60
C THR A 13 -18.51 -16.89 -47.56
N VAL A 14 -17.20 -16.82 -47.72
CA VAL A 14 -16.23 -17.24 -46.68
C VAL A 14 -16.08 -16.10 -45.69
N ALA A 15 -16.62 -16.26 -44.47
CA ALA A 15 -16.41 -15.35 -43.39
C ALA A 15 -15.05 -15.63 -42.72
N TYR A 16 -14.09 -14.74 -42.92
CA TYR A 16 -12.85 -14.73 -42.13
C TYR A 16 -13.16 -14.17 -40.75
N SER A 17 -13.16 -15.03 -39.74
CA SER A 17 -13.12 -14.58 -38.33
C SER A 17 -11.69 -14.13 -38.00
N VAL A 18 -11.45 -12.82 -37.99
CA VAL A 18 -10.25 -12.24 -37.40
C VAL A 18 -10.39 -12.41 -35.91
N GLY A 19 -9.69 -13.40 -35.35
CA GLY A 19 -9.57 -13.56 -33.92
C GLY A 19 -8.82 -12.34 -33.37
N VAL A 20 -9.55 -11.46 -32.68
CA VAL A 20 -8.92 -10.40 -31.88
C VAL A 20 -8.15 -11.12 -30.74
N PRO A 21 -6.81 -10.96 -30.62
CA PRO A 21 -6.11 -11.54 -29.50
C PRO A 21 -6.70 -10.96 -28.23
N ALA A 22 -7.16 -11.81 -27.32
CA ALA A 22 -7.53 -11.39 -25.99
C ALA A 22 -6.28 -10.72 -25.37
N LEU A 23 -6.36 -9.41 -25.16
CA LEU A 23 -5.37 -8.70 -24.36
C LEU A 23 -5.43 -9.34 -22.97
N THR A 24 -4.46 -10.18 -22.66
CA THR A 24 -4.19 -10.59 -21.29
C THR A 24 -3.88 -9.30 -20.52
N VAL A 25 -4.83 -8.84 -19.73
CA VAL A 25 -4.61 -7.71 -18.82
C VAL A 25 -3.54 -8.19 -17.85
N ALA A 26 -2.34 -7.66 -18.00
CA ALA A 26 -1.25 -7.90 -17.05
C ALA A 26 -1.79 -7.60 -15.64
N ILE A 27 -1.54 -8.51 -14.70
CA ILE A 27 -1.97 -8.31 -13.31
C ILE A 27 -1.04 -7.26 -12.72
N ASP A 28 -1.48 -6.02 -12.80
CA ASP A 28 -0.77 -4.87 -12.27
C ASP A 28 -0.90 -4.78 -10.74
N TRP A 29 0.14 -4.25 -10.11
CA TRP A 29 0.16 -3.88 -8.69
C TRP A 29 0.26 -2.35 -8.56
N PRO A 30 -0.83 -1.60 -8.89
CA PRO A 30 -0.77 -0.18 -9.23
C PRO A 30 -0.68 0.77 -8.04
N GLN A 31 -0.74 0.27 -6.82
CA GLN A 31 -0.79 1.04 -5.59
C GLN A 31 -0.29 0.23 -4.40
N PHE A 32 -0.17 0.88 -3.25
CA PHE A 32 0.15 0.22 -1.98
C PHE A 32 -0.77 -1.00 -1.72
N ARG A 33 -0.17 -2.17 -1.52
CA ARG A 33 -0.84 -3.46 -1.32
C ARG A 33 -1.70 -3.94 -2.50
N GLY A 34 -1.49 -3.41 -3.70
CA GLY A 34 -2.23 -3.81 -4.91
C GLY A 34 -3.72 -3.45 -4.86
N ARG A 35 -4.50 -4.07 -5.73
CA ARG A 35 -5.96 -3.82 -5.82
C ARG A 35 -6.74 -4.56 -4.74
N ASP A 36 -6.22 -5.67 -4.25
CA ASP A 36 -6.91 -6.62 -3.38
C ASP A 36 -6.26 -6.73 -1.99
N ALA A 37 -5.82 -5.59 -1.47
CA ALA A 37 -5.34 -5.40 -0.09
C ALA A 37 -4.27 -6.43 0.36
N GLY A 38 -3.32 -6.75 -0.53
CA GLY A 38 -2.22 -7.68 -0.27
C GLY A 38 -2.51 -9.12 -0.70
N VAL A 39 -3.68 -9.42 -1.25
CA VAL A 39 -4.01 -10.72 -1.85
C VAL A 39 -3.65 -10.70 -3.33
N ALA A 40 -2.75 -11.58 -3.74
CA ALA A 40 -2.40 -11.76 -5.15
C ALA A 40 -3.01 -13.06 -5.71
N ALA A 41 -3.17 -13.11 -7.02
CA ALA A 41 -3.60 -14.34 -7.70
C ALA A 41 -2.53 -15.42 -7.53
N ASN A 42 -2.98 -16.67 -7.44
CA ASN A 42 -2.08 -17.82 -7.38
C ASN A 42 -1.38 -18.00 -8.75
N ASN A 43 -0.06 -18.20 -8.71
CA ASN A 43 0.74 -18.48 -9.88
C ASN A 43 1.89 -19.42 -9.48
N PRO A 44 2.11 -20.56 -10.14
CA PRO A 44 3.16 -21.51 -9.77
C PRO A 44 4.58 -20.94 -9.86
N ARG A 45 4.79 -19.88 -10.62
CA ARG A 45 6.07 -19.16 -10.71
C ARG A 45 6.31 -18.19 -9.55
N LEU A 46 5.31 -17.87 -8.75
CA LEU A 46 5.51 -17.08 -7.52
C LEU A 46 6.24 -17.91 -6.48
N PRO A 47 7.42 -17.48 -6.02
CA PRO A 47 8.31 -18.29 -5.21
C PRO A 47 7.82 -18.39 -3.77
N SER A 48 8.01 -19.56 -3.15
CA SER A 48 7.85 -19.72 -1.71
C SER A 48 9.19 -19.84 -0.97
N ALA A 49 10.28 -19.95 -1.71
CA ALA A 49 11.63 -20.06 -1.17
C ALA A 49 12.62 -19.25 -2.01
N TRP A 50 13.40 -18.41 -1.35
CA TRP A 50 14.48 -17.60 -1.95
C TRP A 50 15.53 -17.21 -0.92
N ASP A 51 16.66 -16.73 -1.41
CA ASP A 51 17.68 -16.02 -0.64
C ASP A 51 18.26 -14.88 -1.52
N SER A 52 19.40 -14.32 -1.17
CA SER A 52 20.02 -13.25 -1.95
C SER A 52 20.48 -13.65 -3.37
N THR A 53 20.46 -14.94 -3.69
CA THR A 53 20.90 -15.52 -4.97
C THR A 53 19.86 -16.47 -5.58
N ARG A 54 19.21 -17.29 -4.77
CA ARG A 54 18.24 -18.30 -5.21
C ARG A 54 16.93 -17.61 -5.63
N ASN A 55 16.42 -17.99 -6.80
CA ASN A 55 15.20 -17.48 -7.41
C ASN A 55 15.22 -15.96 -7.67
N VAL A 56 16.37 -15.30 -7.55
CA VAL A 56 16.56 -13.90 -7.90
C VAL A 56 16.78 -13.80 -9.42
N VAL A 57 15.82 -13.17 -10.10
CA VAL A 57 15.91 -12.92 -11.55
C VAL A 57 16.87 -11.77 -11.82
N TRP A 58 16.76 -10.71 -11.03
CA TRP A 58 17.67 -9.57 -11.06
C TRP A 58 17.68 -8.82 -9.72
N THR A 59 18.74 -8.05 -9.54
CA THR A 59 18.92 -7.10 -8.44
C THR A 59 19.36 -5.78 -9.03
N THR A 60 18.73 -4.67 -8.59
CA THR A 60 19.05 -3.32 -9.06
C THR A 60 19.29 -2.41 -7.86
N GLU A 61 20.41 -1.70 -7.84
CA GLU A 61 20.67 -0.66 -6.85
C GLU A 61 19.78 0.55 -7.11
N ILE A 62 19.12 1.04 -6.06
CA ILE A 62 18.29 2.25 -6.10
C ILE A 62 18.98 3.31 -5.24
N PRO A 63 19.61 4.32 -5.85
CA PRO A 63 20.30 5.36 -5.11
C PRO A 63 19.38 6.12 -4.16
N GLY A 64 19.91 6.46 -2.98
CA GLY A 64 19.20 7.23 -1.94
C GLY A 64 18.44 6.36 -0.95
N VAL A 65 17.55 6.98 -0.19
CA VAL A 65 16.73 6.35 0.84
C VAL A 65 15.26 6.54 0.53
N GLY A 66 14.47 5.50 0.62
CA GLY A 66 13.02 5.55 0.44
C GLY A 66 12.35 4.26 0.88
N TRP A 67 11.17 4.38 1.47
CA TRP A 67 10.37 3.24 1.94
C TRP A 67 9.06 3.06 1.17
N SER A 68 8.89 3.80 0.05
CA SER A 68 7.76 3.52 -0.84
C SER A 68 7.75 2.06 -1.24
N SER A 69 6.59 1.42 -1.19
CA SER A 69 6.42 0.11 -1.82
C SER A 69 6.64 0.23 -3.32
N PRO A 70 7.21 -0.78 -3.99
CA PRO A 70 7.19 -0.81 -5.45
C PRO A 70 5.76 -0.92 -5.95
N ILE A 71 5.46 -0.29 -7.08
CA ILE A 71 4.24 -0.51 -7.85
C ILE A 71 4.62 -1.01 -9.23
N VAL A 72 3.73 -1.81 -9.84
CA VAL A 72 3.99 -2.44 -11.14
C VAL A 72 2.84 -2.15 -12.10
N SER A 73 3.17 -1.79 -13.33
CA SER A 73 2.22 -1.68 -14.43
C SER A 73 2.87 -2.11 -15.74
N GLY A 74 2.40 -3.22 -16.32
CA GLY A 74 3.04 -3.87 -17.45
C GLY A 74 4.51 -4.18 -17.15
N ASP A 75 5.45 -3.74 -18.01
CA ASP A 75 6.90 -3.93 -17.80
C ASP A 75 7.57 -2.78 -17.01
N HIS A 76 6.81 -2.00 -16.25
CA HIS A 76 7.31 -0.88 -15.46
C HIS A 76 7.20 -1.15 -13.96
N VAL A 77 8.30 -0.93 -13.23
CA VAL A 77 8.34 -0.95 -11.76
C VAL A 77 8.75 0.44 -11.29
N PHE A 78 7.86 1.12 -10.57
CA PHE A 78 8.14 2.46 -10.06
C PHE A 78 8.41 2.43 -8.56
N VAL A 79 9.44 3.18 -8.16
CA VAL A 79 9.75 3.48 -6.76
C VAL A 79 10.16 4.94 -6.61
N THR A 80 9.95 5.51 -5.43
CA THR A 80 10.42 6.85 -5.07
C THR A 80 11.64 6.77 -4.16
N SER A 81 12.55 7.72 -4.26
CA SER A 81 13.72 7.79 -3.40
C SER A 81 14.16 9.24 -3.17
N VAL A 82 14.92 9.47 -2.12
CA VAL A 82 15.55 10.76 -1.84
C VAL A 82 17.04 10.57 -1.73
N VAL A 83 17.79 11.27 -2.57
CA VAL A 83 19.24 11.17 -2.68
C VAL A 83 19.87 12.41 -2.05
N ALA A 84 20.56 12.24 -0.92
CA ALA A 84 21.30 13.31 -0.27
C ALA A 84 22.61 13.62 -1.01
N ALA A 85 23.01 14.88 -1.02
CA ALA A 85 24.29 15.30 -1.60
C ALA A 85 25.51 14.82 -0.79
N SER A 86 25.30 14.50 0.50
CA SER A 86 26.32 13.91 1.38
C SER A 86 25.68 12.90 2.32
N ASP A 87 26.42 11.85 2.70
CA ASP A 87 25.96 10.78 3.60
C ASP A 87 26.14 11.20 5.08
N THR A 88 25.46 12.26 5.48
CA THR A 88 25.51 12.80 6.84
C THR A 88 24.33 12.40 7.71
N ASP A 89 23.25 11.92 7.12
CA ASP A 89 22.07 11.52 7.85
C ASP A 89 22.28 10.17 8.55
N PRO A 90 21.79 10.02 9.79
CA PRO A 90 21.84 8.74 10.49
C PRO A 90 21.13 7.65 9.65
N LYS A 91 21.81 6.52 9.44
CA LYS A 91 21.20 5.37 8.77
C LYS A 91 20.17 4.70 9.68
N PRO A 92 18.99 4.33 9.15
CA PRO A 92 18.00 3.60 9.92
C PRO A 92 18.56 2.23 10.32
N LYS A 93 18.09 1.72 11.47
CA LYS A 93 18.40 0.37 11.95
C LYS A 93 17.10 -0.38 12.21
N PRO A 94 17.07 -1.71 12.05
CA PRO A 94 15.93 -2.51 12.44
C PRO A 94 15.60 -2.39 13.92
N GLY A 95 14.34 -2.62 14.29
CA GLY A 95 13.87 -2.67 15.67
C GLY A 95 13.26 -1.36 16.18
N PHE A 96 12.89 -1.39 17.44
CA PHE A 96 12.24 -0.26 18.10
C PHE A 96 13.26 0.75 18.62
N TYR A 97 12.98 2.01 18.35
CA TYR A 97 13.72 3.10 18.97
C TYR A 97 13.08 3.40 20.33
N ASN A 98 13.78 3.07 21.40
CA ASN A 98 13.33 3.32 22.77
C ASN A 98 13.57 4.78 23.15
N GLY A 99 12.50 5.49 23.41
CA GLY A 99 12.50 6.81 24.05
C GLY A 99 12.80 7.99 23.13
N GLY A 100 11.93 8.95 23.14
CA GLY A 100 12.15 10.33 22.79
C GLY A 100 12.37 10.65 21.32
N ALA A 101 12.90 11.82 21.13
CA ALA A 101 13.11 12.50 19.87
C ALA A 101 14.20 11.83 19.03
N VAL A 102 13.83 10.77 18.31
CA VAL A 102 14.70 10.15 17.29
C VAL A 102 14.41 10.84 15.95
N THR A 103 14.38 12.17 15.98
CA THR A 103 14.20 13.00 14.78
C THR A 103 15.51 13.58 14.33
N THR A 104 15.63 13.75 13.04
CA THR A 104 16.76 14.45 12.43
C THR A 104 16.23 15.38 11.34
N THR A 105 16.83 16.57 11.25
CA THR A 105 16.70 17.43 10.07
C THR A 105 18.02 17.36 9.33
N SER A 106 17.98 16.96 8.07
CA SER A 106 19.19 16.88 7.27
C SER A 106 19.73 18.28 7.00
N THR A 107 21.07 18.41 7.02
CA THR A 107 21.77 19.62 6.64
C THR A 107 22.34 19.56 5.21
N ALA A 108 22.11 18.45 4.50
CA ALA A 108 22.52 18.26 3.13
C ALA A 108 21.36 18.56 2.17
N GLU A 109 21.70 19.08 0.99
CA GLU A 109 20.74 19.19 -0.12
C GLU A 109 20.27 17.79 -0.55
N HIS A 110 18.98 17.65 -0.84
CA HIS A 110 18.36 16.40 -1.26
C HIS A 110 17.74 16.56 -2.64
N ARG A 111 17.72 15.44 -3.38
CA ARG A 111 16.99 15.28 -4.65
C ARG A 111 15.86 14.26 -4.44
N TRP A 112 14.63 14.67 -4.69
CA TRP A 112 13.45 13.79 -4.71
C TRP A 112 13.31 13.19 -6.09
N VAL A 113 13.35 11.87 -6.18
CA VAL A 113 13.51 11.14 -7.44
C VAL A 113 12.45 10.04 -7.56
N VAL A 114 11.88 9.90 -8.76
CA VAL A 114 11.13 8.71 -9.20
C VAL A 114 12.02 7.90 -10.11
N TYR A 115 12.07 6.59 -9.89
CA TYR A 115 12.75 5.61 -10.72
C TYR A 115 11.72 4.75 -11.45
N ASP A 116 11.95 4.48 -12.72
CA ASP A 116 11.31 3.43 -13.51
C ASP A 116 12.34 2.34 -13.82
N VAL A 117 12.03 1.13 -13.40
CA VAL A 117 12.87 -0.06 -13.62
C VAL A 117 12.10 -1.04 -14.50
N ALA A 118 12.74 -1.52 -15.56
CA ALA A 118 12.15 -2.52 -16.44
C ALA A 118 11.93 -3.84 -15.68
N LEU A 119 10.68 -4.30 -15.56
CA LEU A 119 10.34 -5.54 -14.85
C LEU A 119 11.08 -6.75 -15.43
N ALA A 120 11.19 -6.83 -16.77
CA ALA A 120 11.85 -7.96 -17.42
C ALA A 120 13.35 -8.05 -17.09
N THR A 121 14.06 -6.92 -17.00
CA THR A 121 15.55 -6.89 -17.00
C THR A 121 16.18 -6.29 -15.76
N GLY A 122 15.43 -5.58 -14.91
CA GLY A 122 15.95 -4.81 -13.80
C GLY A 122 16.70 -3.52 -14.19
N LYS A 123 16.79 -3.17 -15.48
CA LYS A 123 17.48 -1.95 -15.90
C LYS A 123 16.65 -0.73 -15.55
N ILE A 124 17.30 0.28 -14.95
CA ILE A 124 16.67 1.60 -14.76
C ILE A 124 16.47 2.20 -16.17
N ARG A 125 15.20 2.38 -16.57
CA ARG A 125 14.82 3.03 -17.83
C ARG A 125 15.09 4.51 -17.76
N TRP A 126 14.67 5.10 -16.64
CA TRP A 126 14.91 6.51 -16.33
C TRP A 126 14.84 6.76 -14.81
N GLN A 127 15.44 7.86 -14.42
CA GLN A 127 15.28 8.51 -13.14
C GLN A 127 14.87 9.95 -13.36
N ARG A 128 13.84 10.41 -12.63
CA ARG A 128 13.37 11.77 -12.75
C ARG A 128 13.51 12.51 -11.43
N GLU A 129 14.40 13.49 -11.41
CA GLU A 129 14.47 14.46 -10.31
C GLU A 129 13.27 15.40 -10.41
N LEU A 130 12.49 15.48 -9.32
CA LEU A 130 11.28 16.31 -9.22
C LEU A 130 11.52 17.59 -8.41
N ARG A 131 12.38 17.50 -7.43
CA ARG A 131 12.77 18.61 -6.56
C ARG A 131 14.22 18.45 -6.14
N ARG A 132 14.90 19.59 -5.96
CA ARG A 132 16.21 19.68 -5.33
C ARG A 132 16.16 20.80 -4.31
N ALA A 133 16.39 20.48 -3.06
CA ALA A 133 16.34 21.46 -1.96
C ALA A 133 16.98 20.90 -0.69
N LEU A 134 17.25 21.80 0.26
CA LEU A 134 17.48 21.43 1.64
C LEU A 134 16.12 21.05 2.27
N PRO A 135 15.98 19.87 2.90
CA PRO A 135 14.75 19.52 3.62
C PRO A 135 14.45 20.54 4.71
N GLN A 136 13.23 21.07 4.71
CA GLN A 136 12.80 22.06 5.70
C GLN A 136 12.21 21.40 6.97
N LEU A 137 11.76 20.17 6.84
CA LEU A 137 11.07 19.43 7.88
C LEU A 137 11.96 18.32 8.44
N PRO A 138 11.91 18.08 9.76
CA PRO A 138 12.54 16.91 10.34
C PRO A 138 11.78 15.63 9.93
N LYS A 139 12.45 14.49 10.09
CA LYS A 139 11.84 13.15 9.97
C LYS A 139 12.28 12.24 11.11
N HIS A 140 11.50 11.23 11.42
CA HIS A 140 11.93 10.12 12.27
C HIS A 140 13.11 9.39 11.62
N GLN A 141 14.09 8.92 12.38
CA GLN A 141 15.27 8.24 11.81
C GLN A 141 14.93 7.00 10.99
N LYS A 142 13.84 6.29 11.32
CA LYS A 142 13.32 5.17 10.48
C LYS A 142 12.48 5.64 9.30
N ASN A 143 12.00 6.87 9.29
CA ASN A 143 11.26 7.42 8.15
C ASN A 143 12.24 7.91 7.08
N SER A 144 11.72 8.10 5.87
CA SER A 144 12.43 8.76 4.77
C SER A 144 11.61 9.96 4.30
N TYR A 145 12.20 10.80 3.44
CA TYR A 145 11.44 11.84 2.72
C TYR A 145 10.77 11.29 1.45
N ALA A 146 10.71 9.94 1.29
CA ALA A 146 10.08 9.22 0.18
C ALA A 146 9.48 7.89 0.70
N SER A 147 8.57 7.99 1.67
CA SER A 147 7.88 6.84 2.27
C SER A 147 6.51 6.59 1.65
N GLU A 148 5.93 7.61 1.03
CA GLU A 148 4.67 7.51 0.31
C GLU A 148 4.83 6.63 -0.93
N THR A 149 3.96 5.65 -1.09
CA THR A 149 3.92 4.76 -2.26
C THR A 149 3.23 5.48 -3.41
N PRO A 150 3.84 5.53 -4.60
CA PRO A 150 3.18 6.10 -5.78
C PRO A 150 1.98 5.25 -6.21
N VAL A 151 1.14 5.81 -7.09
CA VAL A 151 0.02 5.10 -7.74
C VAL A 151 0.09 5.30 -9.25
N THR A 152 -0.54 4.37 -10.01
CA THR A 152 -0.58 4.46 -11.48
C THR A 152 -1.97 4.16 -12.02
N ASP A 153 -2.32 4.81 -13.14
CA ASP A 153 -3.51 4.52 -13.95
C ASP A 153 -3.22 3.60 -15.15
N GLY A 154 -1.96 3.12 -15.28
CA GLY A 154 -1.51 2.32 -16.41
C GLY A 154 -0.91 3.15 -17.57
N THR A 155 -0.97 4.48 -17.49
CA THR A 155 -0.38 5.41 -18.47
C THR A 155 0.44 6.52 -17.82
N ARG A 156 0.13 6.84 -16.56
CA ARG A 156 0.80 7.84 -15.74
C ARG A 156 1.17 7.23 -14.39
N VAL A 157 2.23 7.77 -13.79
CA VAL A 157 2.59 7.51 -12.39
C VAL A 157 2.43 8.80 -11.60
N TYR A 158 1.83 8.69 -10.42
CA TYR A 158 1.59 9.80 -9.51
C TYR A 158 2.38 9.59 -8.23
N ALA A 159 3.30 10.51 -7.96
CA ALA A 159 4.18 10.47 -6.80
C ALA A 159 3.84 11.62 -5.84
N LEU A 160 3.59 11.27 -4.58
CA LEU A 160 3.43 12.21 -3.49
C LEU A 160 4.69 12.19 -2.63
N PHE A 161 5.16 13.35 -2.24
CA PHE A 161 6.21 13.52 -1.23
C PHE A 161 5.70 14.51 -0.18
N GLY A 162 5.57 14.05 1.05
CA GLY A 162 5.13 14.90 2.15
C GLY A 162 6.05 16.10 2.34
N GLY A 163 5.48 17.31 2.42
CA GLY A 163 6.23 18.56 2.52
C GLY A 163 6.87 19.03 1.20
N VAL A 164 6.61 18.36 0.07
CA VAL A 164 7.09 18.80 -1.27
C VAL A 164 5.92 18.97 -2.23
N GLY A 165 5.15 17.92 -2.47
CA GLY A 165 4.00 18.00 -3.36
C GLY A 165 3.64 16.70 -4.06
N LEU A 166 2.66 16.83 -4.96
CA LEU A 166 2.11 15.77 -5.79
C LEU A 166 2.52 16.01 -7.25
N PHE A 167 3.01 14.97 -7.91
CA PHE A 167 3.53 15.03 -9.27
C PHE A 167 2.89 13.95 -10.13
N ALA A 168 2.55 14.27 -11.38
CA ALA A 168 2.18 13.28 -12.38
C ALA A 168 3.24 13.22 -13.47
N LEU A 169 3.64 12.00 -13.83
CA LEU A 169 4.60 11.74 -14.92
C LEU A 169 3.96 10.75 -15.90
N ASN A 170 4.32 10.87 -17.19
CA ASN A 170 4.08 9.79 -18.14
C ASN A 170 5.11 8.65 -17.94
N PHE A 171 4.94 7.54 -18.64
CA PHE A 171 5.85 6.39 -18.52
C PHE A 171 7.23 6.62 -19.15
N GLU A 172 7.41 7.71 -19.93
CA GLU A 172 8.71 8.19 -20.41
C GLU A 172 9.42 9.09 -19.37
N GLY A 173 8.81 9.31 -18.19
CA GLY A 173 9.38 10.11 -17.11
C GLY A 173 9.26 11.62 -17.31
N GLN A 174 8.42 12.10 -18.23
CA GLN A 174 8.13 13.52 -18.38
C GLN A 174 7.11 13.95 -17.33
N VAL A 175 7.39 15.04 -16.61
CA VAL A 175 6.42 15.65 -15.68
C VAL A 175 5.32 16.30 -16.49
N LEU A 176 4.07 15.84 -16.28
CA LEU A 176 2.88 16.36 -16.95
C LEU A 176 2.32 17.54 -16.17
N TRP A 177 2.26 17.42 -14.86
CA TRP A 177 1.88 18.49 -13.95
C TRP A 177 2.45 18.23 -12.55
N SER A 178 2.48 19.29 -11.74
CA SER A 178 2.85 19.23 -10.33
C SER A 178 1.97 20.14 -9.49
N LYS A 179 1.81 19.76 -8.21
CA LYS A 179 1.10 20.53 -7.19
C LYS A 179 1.99 20.62 -5.96
N GLU A 180 2.50 21.81 -5.66
CA GLU A 180 3.26 22.01 -4.43
C GLU A 180 2.32 22.02 -3.22
N PHE A 181 2.79 21.46 -2.12
CA PHE A 181 2.14 21.55 -0.81
C PHE A 181 3.01 22.40 0.10
N ALA A 182 2.35 23.16 0.97
CA ALA A 182 3.05 23.93 1.99
C ALA A 182 3.76 23.00 2.98
N ASP A 183 4.86 23.47 3.55
CA ASP A 183 5.47 22.83 4.69
C ASP A 183 4.50 22.85 5.87
N VAL A 184 4.31 21.67 6.48
CA VAL A 184 3.42 21.47 7.61
C VAL A 184 4.14 20.70 8.69
N LYS A 185 3.79 20.97 9.96
CA LYS A 185 4.39 20.28 11.09
C LYS A 185 3.75 18.90 11.27
N PHE A 186 4.59 17.90 11.34
CA PHE A 186 4.18 16.56 11.74
C PHE A 186 4.50 16.31 13.20
N ARG A 187 3.65 15.57 13.88
CA ARG A 187 3.81 15.17 15.28
C ARG A 187 5.23 14.69 15.57
N ASN A 188 5.83 15.24 16.60
CA ASN A 188 7.21 14.95 17.02
C ASN A 188 8.25 15.14 15.89
N GLY A 189 7.94 15.82 14.80
CA GLY A 189 8.82 15.95 13.65
C GLY A 189 9.09 14.62 12.91
N TRP A 190 8.11 13.67 12.87
CA TRP A 190 8.33 12.35 12.30
C TRP A 190 8.18 12.28 10.79
N GLY A 191 7.71 13.35 10.15
CA GLY A 191 7.48 13.42 8.70
C GLY A 191 6.20 12.70 8.26
N GLY A 192 5.87 12.80 6.98
CA GLY A 192 4.70 12.16 6.36
C GLY A 192 4.97 10.73 5.89
N ALA A 193 3.90 9.98 5.55
CA ALA A 193 3.97 8.68 4.88
C ALA A 193 2.63 8.25 4.26
N ALA A 194 1.56 9.04 4.38
CA ALA A 194 0.26 8.71 3.80
C ALA A 194 0.33 8.75 2.26
N SER A 195 0.10 7.61 1.61
CA SER A 195 0.14 7.48 0.16
C SER A 195 -1.14 8.03 -0.49
N PRO A 196 -1.09 8.55 -1.72
CA PRO A 196 -2.29 8.92 -2.45
C PRO A 196 -3.07 7.67 -2.87
N VAL A 197 -4.35 7.84 -3.15
CA VAL A 197 -5.19 6.81 -3.76
C VAL A 197 -5.78 7.33 -5.07
N LEU A 198 -5.81 6.48 -6.09
CA LEU A 198 -6.35 6.79 -7.41
C LEU A 198 -7.65 6.00 -7.62
N HIS A 199 -8.71 6.71 -8.00
CA HIS A 199 -9.99 6.07 -8.34
C HIS A 199 -10.74 6.87 -9.40
N ARG A 200 -11.09 6.21 -10.52
CA ARG A 200 -11.89 6.78 -11.62
C ARG A 200 -11.41 8.16 -12.07
N GLY A 201 -10.09 8.31 -12.31
CA GLY A 201 -9.50 9.56 -12.77
C GLY A 201 -9.39 10.66 -11.72
N ARG A 202 -9.54 10.33 -10.44
CA ARG A 202 -9.35 11.26 -9.31
C ARG A 202 -8.28 10.75 -8.36
N LEU A 203 -7.40 11.63 -7.94
CA LEU A 203 -6.42 11.39 -6.91
C LEU A 203 -6.92 11.96 -5.59
N TYR A 204 -6.93 11.15 -4.55
CA TYR A 204 -7.29 11.55 -3.20
C TYR A 204 -6.04 11.56 -2.33
N VAL A 205 -5.84 12.66 -1.62
CA VAL A 205 -4.70 12.88 -0.72
C VAL A 205 -5.22 13.25 0.65
N VAL A 206 -4.71 12.61 1.68
CA VAL A 206 -4.87 13.02 3.07
C VAL A 206 -3.55 13.61 3.53
N CYS A 207 -3.59 14.82 4.09
CA CYS A 207 -2.46 15.49 4.69
C CYS A 207 -2.85 15.88 6.13
N ASP A 208 -2.81 14.89 7.02
CA ASP A 208 -3.07 15.13 8.43
C ASP A 208 -1.77 15.52 9.13
N ASN A 209 -1.80 16.66 9.81
CA ASN A 209 -0.63 17.34 10.35
C ASN A 209 -1.03 18.17 11.59
N ASP A 210 -0.06 18.76 12.28
CA ASP A 210 -0.30 19.50 13.52
C ASP A 210 -0.60 21.00 13.26
N ASP A 211 -0.61 21.47 12.01
CA ASP A 211 -0.98 22.85 11.65
C ASP A 211 -2.44 22.90 11.14
N GLN A 212 -2.70 22.39 9.92
CA GLN A 212 -4.04 22.35 9.33
C GLN A 212 -4.20 21.10 8.47
N SER A 213 -4.81 20.09 9.03
CA SER A 213 -5.15 18.84 8.34
C SER A 213 -6.20 19.03 7.26
N PHE A 214 -6.07 18.27 6.17
CA PHE A 214 -7.05 18.27 5.09
C PHE A 214 -7.12 16.93 4.37
N VAL A 215 -8.24 16.71 3.69
CA VAL A 215 -8.39 15.74 2.61
C VAL A 215 -8.77 16.48 1.33
N ALA A 216 -8.19 16.09 0.20
CA ALA A 216 -8.46 16.75 -1.07
C ALA A 216 -8.55 15.73 -2.22
N ALA A 217 -9.29 16.09 -3.26
CA ALA A 217 -9.31 15.38 -4.52
C ALA A 217 -8.77 16.26 -5.64
N PHE A 218 -7.97 15.63 -6.50
CA PHE A 218 -7.42 16.26 -7.70
C PHE A 218 -7.84 15.47 -8.93
N ASP A 219 -8.08 16.18 -10.03
CA ASP A 219 -8.23 15.60 -11.34
C ASP A 219 -6.88 14.95 -11.74
N ALA A 220 -6.89 13.66 -12.03
CA ALA A 220 -5.65 12.92 -12.29
C ALA A 220 -4.96 13.33 -13.61
N GLU A 221 -5.73 13.82 -14.59
CA GLU A 221 -5.19 14.25 -15.88
C GLU A 221 -4.50 15.61 -15.80
N THR A 222 -5.09 16.55 -15.07
CA THR A 222 -4.70 17.97 -15.08
C THR A 222 -4.06 18.46 -13.78
N GLY A 223 -4.17 17.72 -12.68
CA GLY A 223 -3.76 18.17 -11.34
C GLY A 223 -4.65 19.27 -10.75
N ARG A 224 -5.76 19.60 -11.39
CA ARG A 224 -6.71 20.61 -10.89
C ARG A 224 -7.37 20.09 -9.60
N GLU A 225 -7.34 20.90 -8.55
CA GLU A 225 -8.08 20.61 -7.32
C GLU A 225 -9.58 20.59 -7.61
N LEU A 226 -10.24 19.47 -7.32
CA LEU A 226 -11.67 19.29 -7.49
C LEU A 226 -12.42 19.78 -6.25
N TRP A 227 -11.90 19.41 -5.09
CA TRP A 227 -12.38 19.86 -3.79
C TRP A 227 -11.31 19.65 -2.71
N LYS A 228 -11.43 20.39 -1.61
CA LYS A 228 -10.62 20.27 -0.41
C LYS A 228 -11.49 20.46 0.82
N VAL A 229 -11.37 19.56 1.79
CA VAL A 229 -12.06 19.61 3.08
C VAL A 229 -11.02 19.71 4.18
N ASN A 230 -11.06 20.78 4.96
CA ASN A 230 -10.27 20.92 6.17
C ASN A 230 -10.77 19.94 7.24
N ARG A 231 -9.83 19.29 7.91
CA ARG A 231 -10.10 18.30 8.95
C ARG A 231 -9.64 18.81 10.30
N LYS A 232 -10.37 18.48 11.34
CA LYS A 232 -9.94 18.67 12.72
C LYS A 232 -9.26 17.38 13.18
N GLU A 233 -8.04 17.15 12.72
CA GLU A 233 -7.20 16.02 13.08
C GLU A 233 -5.80 16.51 13.41
N GLY A 234 -5.08 15.74 14.25
CA GLY A 234 -3.63 15.83 14.35
C GLY A 234 -2.95 14.92 13.34
N THR A 235 -1.62 14.89 13.35
CA THR A 235 -0.81 14.05 12.47
C THR A 235 -1.21 12.59 12.58
N ASN A 236 -1.46 11.96 11.43
CA ASN A 236 -1.50 10.51 11.28
C ASN A 236 -0.88 10.10 9.91
N TRP A 237 -0.67 8.81 9.70
CA TRP A 237 0.12 8.29 8.58
C TRP A 237 -0.66 7.29 7.71
N SER A 238 -1.92 7.07 8.02
CA SER A 238 -2.76 6.15 7.26
C SER A 238 -3.10 6.71 5.89
N SER A 239 -2.92 5.91 4.86
CA SER A 239 -3.39 6.24 3.51
C SER A 239 -4.91 6.19 3.45
N PRO A 240 -5.57 7.04 2.66
CA PRO A 240 -7.01 6.94 2.43
C PRO A 240 -7.34 5.66 1.65
N PHE A 241 -8.60 5.26 1.69
CA PHE A 241 -9.10 4.09 0.96
C PHE A 241 -10.44 4.40 0.30
N VAL A 242 -10.61 4.05 -0.96
CA VAL A 242 -11.92 4.11 -1.61
C VAL A 242 -12.62 2.77 -1.46
N TRP A 243 -13.70 2.77 -0.71
CA TRP A 243 -14.55 1.61 -0.50
C TRP A 243 -15.71 1.60 -1.47
N GLU A 244 -15.66 0.73 -2.47
CA GLU A 244 -16.80 0.41 -3.32
C GLU A 244 -17.62 -0.69 -2.64
N ASN A 245 -18.86 -0.42 -2.32
CA ASN A 245 -19.78 -1.34 -1.66
C ASN A 245 -21.14 -1.33 -2.35
N ASP A 246 -22.05 -2.21 -1.92
CA ASP A 246 -23.36 -2.41 -2.54
C ASP A 246 -24.25 -1.16 -2.51
N GLN A 247 -23.94 -0.19 -1.66
CA GLN A 247 -24.74 1.02 -1.48
C GLN A 247 -24.16 2.20 -2.28
N ARG A 248 -22.80 2.35 -2.26
CA ARG A 248 -22.13 3.52 -2.84
C ARG A 248 -20.61 3.35 -2.81
N SER A 249 -19.89 4.29 -3.45
CA SER A 249 -18.45 4.46 -3.29
C SER A 249 -18.18 5.53 -2.21
N GLU A 250 -17.26 5.24 -1.30
CA GLU A 250 -16.93 6.08 -0.15
C GLU A 250 -15.42 6.27 -0.03
N LEU A 251 -14.97 7.48 0.25
CA LEU A 251 -13.58 7.78 0.62
C LEU A 251 -13.43 7.68 2.13
N ILE A 252 -12.67 6.72 2.59
CA ILE A 252 -12.42 6.45 4.00
C ILE A 252 -11.09 7.07 4.41
N THR A 253 -11.11 7.81 5.50
CA THR A 253 -9.93 8.39 6.13
C THR A 253 -9.91 8.05 7.60
N THR A 254 -8.78 7.65 8.13
CA THR A 254 -8.62 7.44 9.56
C THR A 254 -7.99 8.67 10.22
N GLY A 255 -8.19 8.82 11.50
CA GLY A 255 -7.59 9.85 12.32
C GLY A 255 -7.63 9.45 13.79
N SER A 256 -6.80 10.09 14.61
CA SER A 256 -6.77 9.85 16.06
C SER A 256 -8.03 10.36 16.77
N ASP A 257 -8.61 11.43 16.27
CA ASP A 257 -9.89 11.96 16.77
C ASP A 257 -11.06 11.15 16.21
N LYS A 258 -11.16 11.06 14.87
CA LYS A 258 -12.24 10.34 14.20
C LYS A 258 -11.80 9.65 12.92
N VAL A 259 -12.40 8.50 12.66
CA VAL A 259 -12.53 7.95 11.32
C VAL A 259 -13.65 8.67 10.61
N ARG A 260 -13.47 9.03 9.33
CA ARG A 260 -14.50 9.71 8.53
C ARG A 260 -14.62 9.04 7.15
N SER A 261 -15.88 8.94 6.72
CA SER A 261 -16.22 8.57 5.36
C SER A 261 -16.82 9.79 4.65
N TYR A 262 -16.35 10.01 3.43
CA TYR A 262 -16.88 11.05 2.54
C TYR A 262 -17.44 10.40 1.27
N ASP A 263 -18.39 11.07 0.64
CA ASP A 263 -18.67 10.76 -0.76
C ASP A 263 -17.48 11.18 -1.64
N LEU A 264 -17.47 10.77 -2.90
CA LEU A 264 -16.36 11.10 -3.80
C LEU A 264 -16.29 12.60 -4.18
N ASN A 265 -17.21 13.42 -3.70
CA ASN A 265 -17.23 14.87 -3.88
C ASN A 265 -16.90 15.65 -2.59
N GLY A 266 -16.51 14.93 -1.51
CA GLY A 266 -16.04 15.53 -0.26
C GLY A 266 -17.12 15.78 0.79
N THR A 267 -18.37 15.33 0.56
CA THR A 267 -19.43 15.42 1.56
C THR A 267 -19.25 14.37 2.64
N LEU A 268 -19.24 14.75 3.92
CA LEU A 268 -19.18 13.81 5.03
C LEU A 268 -20.43 12.93 5.08
N LEU A 269 -20.24 11.62 5.09
CA LEU A 269 -21.31 10.63 5.15
C LEU A 269 -21.53 10.09 6.56
N TRP A 270 -20.44 9.68 7.20
CA TRP A 270 -20.43 9.18 8.57
C TRP A 270 -19.05 9.37 9.22
N GLU A 271 -19.03 9.33 10.53
CA GLU A 271 -17.82 9.36 11.33
C GLU A 271 -17.96 8.53 12.61
N PHE A 272 -16.84 8.17 13.23
CA PHE A 272 -16.82 7.61 14.59
C PHE A 272 -15.50 7.89 15.31
N ALA A 273 -15.55 7.94 16.63
CA ALA A 273 -14.40 8.06 17.53
C ALA A 273 -13.99 6.70 18.11
N GLY A 274 -12.81 6.63 18.75
CA GLY A 274 -12.36 5.43 19.47
C GLY A 274 -11.16 4.75 18.82
N MET A 275 -10.34 5.52 18.12
CA MET A 275 -9.04 5.07 17.58
C MET A 275 -7.91 5.27 18.60
N SER A 276 -6.73 4.69 18.37
CA SER A 276 -5.53 5.02 19.13
C SER A 276 -4.97 6.39 18.73
N THR A 277 -4.06 6.92 19.53
CA THR A 277 -3.51 8.29 19.34
C THR A 277 -2.63 8.45 18.10
N ILE A 278 -2.28 7.35 17.44
CA ILE A 278 -1.54 7.32 16.18
C ILE A 278 -2.16 6.27 15.28
N THR A 279 -2.55 6.67 14.06
CA THR A 279 -3.13 5.76 13.06
C THR A 279 -2.18 5.61 11.87
N ILE A 280 -1.83 4.38 11.53
CA ILE A 280 -0.94 4.04 10.41
C ILE A 280 -1.56 3.01 9.48
N PRO A 281 -2.16 1.89 9.96
CA PRO A 281 -2.75 0.89 9.10
C PRO A 281 -3.79 1.49 8.15
N THR A 282 -3.71 1.12 6.87
CA THR A 282 -4.64 1.58 5.83
C THR A 282 -5.96 0.82 5.94
N PRO A 283 -7.14 1.46 5.86
CA PRO A 283 -8.42 0.77 5.74
C PRO A 283 -8.47 -0.13 4.49
N PHE A 284 -9.22 -1.22 4.56
CA PHE A 284 -9.46 -2.10 3.42
C PHE A 284 -10.80 -2.82 3.57
N ALA A 285 -11.31 -3.40 2.49
CA ALA A 285 -12.59 -4.10 2.50
C ALA A 285 -12.46 -5.55 2.04
N ARG A 286 -13.24 -6.42 2.66
CA ARG A 286 -13.40 -7.83 2.29
C ARG A 286 -14.73 -8.35 2.85
N HIS A 287 -15.35 -9.32 2.16
CA HIS A 287 -16.63 -9.94 2.58
C HIS A 287 -17.77 -8.94 2.83
N GLY A 288 -17.79 -7.83 2.08
CA GLY A 288 -18.78 -6.76 2.27
C GLY A 288 -18.57 -5.91 3.53
N LEU A 289 -17.48 -6.10 4.26
CA LEU A 289 -17.12 -5.33 5.45
C LEU A 289 -15.89 -4.47 5.19
N LEU A 290 -15.88 -3.27 5.79
CA LEU A 290 -14.71 -2.39 5.85
C LEU A 290 -13.98 -2.61 7.17
N PHE A 291 -12.68 -2.91 7.07
CA PHE A 291 -11.80 -3.11 8.23
C PHE A 291 -10.95 -1.86 8.48
N ILE A 292 -10.95 -1.42 9.73
CA ILE A 292 -10.22 -0.22 10.19
C ILE A 292 -9.49 -0.58 11.47
N SER A 293 -8.19 -0.27 11.53
CA SER A 293 -7.34 -0.60 12.67
C SER A 293 -6.45 0.57 13.06
N SER A 294 -6.14 0.70 14.36
CA SER A 294 -5.05 1.52 14.83
C SER A 294 -4.48 0.99 16.15
N GLY A 295 -3.17 0.84 16.24
CA GLY A 295 -2.56 0.10 17.34
C GLY A 295 -1.28 0.70 17.89
N TYR A 296 -1.24 2.03 18.16
CA TYR A 296 -0.06 2.64 18.74
C TYR A 296 0.39 1.93 20.02
N VAL A 297 1.65 1.55 20.07
CA VAL A 297 2.19 0.64 21.09
C VAL A 297 2.12 1.20 22.51
N ALA A 298 2.06 2.52 22.68
CA ALA A 298 1.94 3.17 23.98
C ALA A 298 0.49 3.28 24.49
N ASP A 299 -0.50 3.00 23.63
CA ASP A 299 -1.91 3.11 23.99
C ASP A 299 -2.46 1.79 24.54
N GLN A 300 -3.38 1.90 25.50
CA GLN A 300 -4.17 0.74 25.95
C GLN A 300 -5.20 0.32 24.88
N LEU A 301 -5.82 1.32 24.23
CA LEU A 301 -6.78 1.10 23.16
C LEU A 301 -6.05 0.94 21.83
N ARG A 302 -6.15 -0.25 21.25
CA ARG A 302 -5.59 -0.62 19.94
C ARG A 302 -6.66 -1.36 19.14
N PRO A 303 -7.67 -0.62 18.66
CA PRO A 303 -8.88 -1.22 18.15
C PRO A 303 -8.78 -1.68 16.70
N THR A 304 -9.57 -2.72 16.42
CA THR A 304 -9.97 -3.08 15.05
C THR A 304 -11.49 -3.07 14.97
N TYR A 305 -12.02 -2.47 13.92
CA TYR A 305 -13.45 -2.39 13.63
C TYR A 305 -13.75 -3.06 12.29
N ALA A 306 -14.91 -3.71 12.19
CA ALA A 306 -15.52 -4.13 10.94
C ALA A 306 -16.85 -3.38 10.75
N ILE A 307 -16.94 -2.59 9.68
CA ILE A 307 -18.06 -1.70 9.40
C ILE A 307 -18.90 -2.27 8.25
N LYS A 308 -20.23 -2.26 8.41
CA LYS A 308 -21.20 -2.62 7.39
C LYS A 308 -21.45 -1.45 6.41
N PRO A 309 -21.80 -1.72 5.16
CA PRO A 309 -22.19 -0.67 4.20
C PRO A 309 -23.46 0.06 4.66
N GLY A 310 -23.68 1.26 4.11
CA GLY A 310 -24.87 2.06 4.37
C GLY A 310 -24.84 2.92 5.64
N ALA A 311 -23.70 3.00 6.32
CA ALA A 311 -23.55 3.84 7.51
C ALA A 311 -23.81 5.32 7.23
N SER A 312 -24.38 6.06 8.19
CA SER A 312 -24.64 7.49 8.12
C SER A 312 -24.59 8.16 9.50
N GLY A 313 -24.15 9.41 9.56
CA GLY A 313 -24.05 10.19 10.79
C GLY A 313 -22.92 9.71 11.73
N ASP A 314 -23.08 9.92 13.02
CA ASP A 314 -22.12 9.42 14.02
C ASP A 314 -22.46 7.97 14.38
N ILE A 315 -21.53 7.06 14.06
CA ILE A 315 -21.65 5.62 14.32
C ILE A 315 -20.77 5.15 15.47
N SER A 316 -20.30 6.06 16.30
CA SER A 316 -19.50 5.73 17.48
C SER A 316 -20.19 4.70 18.36
N LEU A 317 -19.41 3.79 18.94
CA LEU A 317 -19.92 2.80 19.88
C LEU A 317 -20.22 3.45 21.23
N ALA A 318 -21.34 3.08 21.83
CA ALA A 318 -21.61 3.41 23.21
C ALA A 318 -20.59 2.73 24.14
N PRO A 319 -20.25 3.34 25.30
CA PRO A 319 -19.32 2.74 26.25
C PRO A 319 -19.72 1.29 26.61
N GLY A 320 -18.73 0.39 26.54
CA GLY A 320 -18.91 -1.02 26.87
C GLY A 320 -19.58 -1.87 25.79
N THR A 321 -19.92 -1.29 24.62
CA THR A 321 -20.44 -2.06 23.47
C THR A 321 -19.37 -2.34 22.44
N THR A 322 -19.52 -3.42 21.68
CA THR A 322 -18.62 -3.84 20.60
C THR A 322 -19.30 -3.85 19.22
N THR A 323 -20.61 -3.58 19.19
CA THR A 323 -21.45 -3.60 18.00
C THR A 323 -22.50 -2.52 18.04
N ASN A 324 -23.00 -2.10 16.87
CA ASN A 324 -24.23 -1.32 16.71
C ASN A 324 -24.86 -1.62 15.34
N ALA A 325 -25.78 -0.78 14.87
CA ALA A 325 -26.41 -0.95 13.56
C ALA A 325 -25.41 -1.09 12.41
N TYR A 326 -24.30 -0.33 12.46
CA TYR A 326 -23.30 -0.23 11.39
C TYR A 326 -21.96 -0.89 11.75
N VAL A 327 -21.58 -1.00 13.01
CA VAL A 327 -20.40 -1.73 13.45
C VAL A 327 -20.79 -3.19 13.61
N ALA A 328 -20.31 -4.05 12.70
CA ALA A 328 -20.56 -5.50 12.77
C ALA A 328 -19.91 -6.11 14.01
N TRP A 329 -18.67 -5.72 14.27
CA TRP A 329 -17.91 -6.06 15.48
C TRP A 329 -16.74 -5.07 15.68
N SER A 330 -16.27 -5.00 16.89
CA SER A 330 -15.02 -4.32 17.23
C SER A 330 -14.27 -5.13 18.29
N HIS A 331 -12.93 -5.01 18.25
CA HIS A 331 -12.06 -5.58 19.25
C HIS A 331 -11.08 -4.52 19.76
N PRO A 332 -10.94 -4.28 21.07
CA PRO A 332 -10.24 -3.10 21.59
C PRO A 332 -8.70 -3.19 21.59
N THR A 333 -8.09 -4.38 21.33
CA THR A 333 -6.65 -4.58 21.63
C THR A 333 -5.87 -5.41 20.60
N ILE A 334 -6.43 -5.70 19.42
CA ILE A 334 -5.80 -6.59 18.43
C ILE A 334 -5.11 -5.86 17.28
N ALA A 335 -5.27 -4.55 17.17
CA ALA A 335 -4.70 -3.81 16.06
C ALA A 335 -3.17 -3.74 16.11
N PRO A 336 -2.49 -3.78 14.96
CA PRO A 336 -1.07 -3.52 14.84
C PRO A 336 -0.80 -2.02 14.83
N TYR A 337 0.46 -1.63 15.02
CA TYR A 337 0.90 -0.23 14.93
C TYR A 337 1.20 0.16 13.48
N ASN A 338 2.18 -0.50 12.82
CA ASN A 338 2.59 -0.19 11.45
C ASN A 338 1.94 -1.09 10.38
N PRO A 339 1.98 -2.42 10.47
CA PRO A 339 1.45 -3.26 9.40
C PRO A 339 -0.06 -3.11 9.26
N THR A 340 -0.56 -3.12 8.04
CA THR A 340 -2.00 -3.25 7.80
C THR A 340 -2.41 -4.72 7.89
N PRO A 341 -3.49 -5.09 8.61
CA PRO A 341 -3.97 -6.48 8.66
C PRO A 341 -4.35 -7.04 7.28
N LEU A 342 -4.48 -8.36 7.19
CA LEU A 342 -4.82 -9.09 5.98
C LEU A 342 -6.06 -9.96 6.22
N VAL A 343 -7.04 -9.91 5.31
CA VAL A 343 -8.11 -10.92 5.27
C VAL A 343 -7.84 -11.90 4.12
N TYR A 344 -7.72 -13.18 4.46
CA TYR A 344 -7.59 -14.26 3.50
C TYR A 344 -8.45 -15.47 3.94
N GLY A 345 -9.23 -16.04 3.00
CA GLY A 345 -10.28 -16.97 3.35
C GLY A 345 -11.25 -16.31 4.33
N ASP A 346 -11.62 -17.00 5.39
CA ASP A 346 -12.54 -16.51 6.41
C ASP A 346 -11.87 -15.75 7.56
N TYR A 347 -10.54 -15.57 7.51
CA TYR A 347 -9.78 -15.09 8.66
C TYR A 347 -9.16 -13.71 8.44
N LEU A 348 -9.25 -12.87 9.48
CA LEU A 348 -8.47 -11.65 9.63
C LEU A 348 -7.17 -11.99 10.35
N TYR A 349 -6.05 -11.82 9.67
CA TYR A 349 -4.72 -12.02 10.21
C TYR A 349 -4.11 -10.68 10.61
N THR A 350 -3.59 -10.60 11.83
CA THR A 350 -2.93 -9.41 12.34
C THR A 350 -1.48 -9.70 12.68
N LEU A 351 -0.57 -8.99 12.00
CA LEU A 351 0.86 -8.98 12.29
C LEU A 351 1.16 -7.80 13.21
N LEU A 352 1.53 -8.07 14.45
CA LEU A 352 1.94 -7.06 15.41
C LEU A 352 3.44 -6.72 15.22
N ASP A 353 3.79 -5.48 15.40
CA ASP A 353 5.14 -4.93 15.14
C ASP A 353 6.29 -5.68 15.80
N ARG A 354 6.04 -6.35 16.92
CA ARG A 354 7.03 -7.17 17.63
C ARG A 354 7.05 -8.63 17.20
N GLY A 355 6.43 -8.97 16.05
CA GLY A 355 6.43 -10.31 15.48
C GLY A 355 5.48 -11.30 16.19
N PHE A 356 4.40 -10.81 16.77
CA PHE A 356 3.27 -11.65 17.13
C PHE A 356 2.25 -11.67 15.99
N PHE A 357 1.65 -12.81 15.80
CA PHE A 357 0.64 -13.04 14.77
C PHE A 357 -0.63 -13.59 15.41
N THR A 358 -1.79 -13.11 14.96
CA THR A 358 -3.09 -13.55 15.48
C THR A 358 -4.04 -13.83 14.32
N ALA A 359 -5.06 -14.65 14.53
CA ALA A 359 -6.16 -14.82 13.60
C ALA A 359 -7.51 -14.70 14.28
N HIS A 360 -8.43 -14.01 13.61
CA HIS A 360 -9.81 -13.84 14.02
C HIS A 360 -10.72 -14.18 12.85
N ASP A 361 -11.93 -14.65 13.12
CA ASP A 361 -12.97 -14.77 12.12
C ASP A 361 -13.30 -13.36 11.58
N ALA A 362 -13.15 -13.17 10.26
CA ALA A 362 -13.27 -11.85 9.67
C ALA A 362 -14.68 -11.25 9.75
N ARG A 363 -15.73 -12.11 9.79
CA ARG A 363 -17.12 -11.66 9.83
C ARG A 363 -17.62 -11.36 11.25
N THR A 364 -17.07 -12.04 12.25
CA THR A 364 -17.57 -11.98 13.63
C THR A 364 -16.61 -11.39 14.64
N GLY A 365 -15.32 -11.28 14.30
CA GLY A 365 -14.26 -10.86 15.22
C GLY A 365 -13.88 -11.93 16.27
N ARG A 366 -14.47 -13.13 16.21
CA ARG A 366 -14.15 -14.22 17.15
C ARG A 366 -12.70 -14.65 16.98
N GLU A 367 -11.95 -14.72 18.09
CA GLU A 367 -10.58 -15.24 18.08
C GLU A 367 -10.53 -16.69 17.60
N ILE A 368 -9.64 -16.98 16.66
CA ILE A 368 -9.30 -18.32 16.15
C ILE A 368 -8.06 -18.82 16.89
N TYR A 369 -6.99 -18.01 16.89
CA TYR A 369 -5.85 -18.19 17.77
C TYR A 369 -5.30 -16.82 18.20
N GLY A 370 -4.91 -16.73 19.46
CA GLY A 370 -4.30 -15.55 20.04
C GLY A 370 -2.86 -15.34 19.58
N ARG A 371 -2.11 -14.55 20.33
CA ARG A 371 -0.75 -14.14 19.97
C ARG A 371 0.21 -15.32 19.88
N GLN A 372 0.67 -15.60 18.65
CA GLN A 372 1.72 -16.58 18.35
C GLN A 372 2.98 -15.84 17.94
N ARG A 373 4.14 -16.24 18.47
CA ARG A 373 5.43 -15.64 18.14
C ARG A 373 5.97 -16.23 16.85
N ILE A 374 6.24 -15.38 15.83
CA ILE A 374 6.79 -15.81 14.53
C ILE A 374 8.27 -16.19 14.70
N ALA A 375 9.09 -15.25 15.21
CA ALA A 375 10.52 -15.44 15.43
C ALA A 375 10.97 -14.58 16.61
N PRO A 376 11.61 -15.16 17.63
CA PRO A 376 12.11 -14.43 18.80
C PRO A 376 13.24 -13.45 18.48
N ASP A 377 14.02 -13.73 17.44
CA ASP A 377 15.21 -13.00 17.00
C ASP A 377 14.92 -11.88 15.99
N ALA A 378 13.71 -11.79 15.44
CA ALA A 378 13.33 -10.71 14.54
C ALA A 378 13.26 -9.37 15.28
N SER A 379 13.90 -8.34 14.72
CA SER A 379 13.98 -7.01 15.32
C SER A 379 12.66 -6.26 15.34
N GLY A 380 11.82 -6.44 14.31
CA GLY A 380 10.51 -5.81 14.18
C GLY A 380 9.86 -6.04 12.83
N PHE A 381 8.61 -5.60 12.70
CA PHE A 381 7.83 -5.72 11.48
C PHE A 381 7.11 -4.40 11.20
N THR A 382 7.42 -3.80 10.06
CA THR A 382 6.77 -2.57 9.54
C THR A 382 6.00 -2.86 8.26
N SER A 383 6.53 -3.74 7.42
CA SER A 383 5.89 -4.20 6.18
C SER A 383 4.57 -4.92 6.47
N SER A 384 3.55 -4.68 5.65
CA SER A 384 2.26 -5.38 5.74
C SER A 384 2.34 -6.79 5.16
N PRO A 385 1.59 -7.77 5.70
CA PRO A 385 1.54 -9.12 5.16
C PRO A 385 0.90 -9.15 3.77
N TRP A 386 1.29 -10.16 2.97
CA TRP A 386 0.70 -10.46 1.68
C TRP A 386 0.49 -11.97 1.51
N VAL A 387 -0.29 -12.37 0.50
CA VAL A 387 -0.64 -13.77 0.29
C VAL A 387 -0.70 -14.11 -1.20
N TYR A 388 -0.17 -15.28 -1.56
CA TYR A 388 -0.38 -16.01 -2.80
C TYR A 388 -0.09 -17.50 -2.58
N ASN A 389 -0.56 -18.36 -3.49
CA ASN A 389 -0.35 -19.81 -3.47
C ASN A 389 -0.63 -20.44 -2.10
N ASP A 390 -1.73 -20.00 -1.46
CA ASP A 390 -2.16 -20.46 -0.13
C ASP A 390 -1.05 -20.36 0.94
N LYS A 391 -0.25 -19.29 0.89
CA LYS A 391 0.79 -18.96 1.87
C LYS A 391 0.74 -17.49 2.23
N ILE A 392 0.79 -17.19 3.51
CA ILE A 392 0.92 -15.82 4.02
C ILE A 392 2.41 -15.54 4.21
N PHE A 393 2.83 -14.37 3.77
CA PHE A 393 4.21 -13.90 3.90
C PHE A 393 4.24 -12.68 4.80
N VAL A 394 5.22 -12.65 5.70
CA VAL A 394 5.46 -11.53 6.60
C VAL A 394 6.95 -11.20 6.61
N LEU A 395 7.28 -9.93 6.33
CA LEU A 395 8.65 -9.46 6.12
C LEU A 395 9.10 -8.64 7.33
N SER A 396 10.17 -9.09 7.98
CA SER A 396 10.78 -8.37 9.09
C SER A 396 11.65 -7.21 8.60
N GLU A 397 11.94 -6.30 9.50
CA GLU A 397 12.83 -5.18 9.24
C GLU A 397 14.28 -5.62 8.96
N ASP A 398 14.65 -6.82 9.36
CA ASP A 398 15.97 -7.42 9.10
C ASP A 398 16.13 -7.91 7.64
N GLY A 399 15.05 -7.91 6.85
CA GLY A 399 15.01 -8.46 5.48
C GLY A 399 14.70 -9.96 5.43
N ASP A 400 14.19 -10.51 6.53
CA ASP A 400 13.75 -11.90 6.62
C ASP A 400 12.25 -12.01 6.37
N THR A 401 11.87 -12.86 5.42
CA THR A 401 10.47 -13.17 5.12
C THR A 401 10.11 -14.53 5.70
N TYR A 402 9.15 -14.55 6.61
CA TYR A 402 8.59 -15.79 7.15
C TYR A 402 7.36 -16.18 6.34
N VAL A 403 7.26 -17.47 6.03
CA VAL A 403 6.16 -18.06 5.28
C VAL A 403 5.25 -18.78 6.27
N LEU A 404 3.98 -18.38 6.32
CA LEU A 404 3.01 -18.91 7.28
C LEU A 404 1.90 -19.68 6.55
N GLN A 405 1.38 -20.70 7.21
CA GLN A 405 0.21 -21.43 6.76
C GLN A 405 -1.06 -20.62 7.08
N PRO A 406 -1.95 -20.34 6.11
CA PRO A 406 -3.27 -19.83 6.44
C PRO A 406 -4.15 -20.92 7.05
N GLY A 407 -5.17 -20.51 7.81
CA GLY A 407 -6.15 -21.42 8.43
C GLY A 407 -6.29 -21.22 9.93
N SER A 408 -6.87 -22.22 10.60
CA SER A 408 -7.21 -22.16 12.02
C SER A 408 -6.05 -22.49 12.97
N GLU A 409 -4.90 -22.87 12.44
CA GLU A 409 -3.71 -23.21 13.23
C GLU A 409 -2.53 -22.36 12.81
N PHE A 410 -1.78 -21.84 13.78
CA PHE A 410 -0.55 -21.12 13.52
C PHE A 410 0.59 -22.07 13.18
N LYS A 411 1.22 -21.88 12.02
CA LYS A 411 2.40 -22.65 11.62
C LYS A 411 3.32 -21.81 10.74
N VAL A 412 4.60 -21.75 11.09
CA VAL A 412 5.68 -21.23 10.25
C VAL A 412 6.17 -22.36 9.33
N LEU A 413 6.08 -22.14 8.02
CA LEU A 413 6.46 -23.11 6.98
C LEU A 413 7.91 -22.95 6.56
N GLY A 414 8.47 -21.74 6.68
CA GLY A 414 9.83 -21.46 6.24
C GLY A 414 10.24 -20.01 6.48
N LYS A 415 11.50 -19.74 6.17
CA LYS A 415 12.14 -18.43 6.26
C LYS A 415 12.99 -18.19 5.00
N ASN A 416 12.90 -17.01 4.44
CA ASN A 416 13.71 -16.51 3.33
C ASN A 416 14.44 -15.26 3.79
N SER A 417 15.65 -14.97 3.29
CA SER A 417 16.41 -13.79 3.72
C SER A 417 17.09 -13.11 2.53
N LEU A 418 17.02 -11.78 2.51
CA LEU A 418 17.81 -10.96 1.58
C LEU A 418 19.03 -10.33 2.26
N GLY A 419 19.14 -10.44 3.60
CA GLY A 419 20.28 -9.96 4.37
C GLY A 419 20.42 -8.43 4.42
N GLU A 420 19.36 -7.68 4.09
CA GLU A 420 19.37 -6.22 4.11
C GLU A 420 18.04 -5.68 4.65
N MET A 421 18.14 -4.67 5.50
CA MET A 421 16.99 -4.01 6.11
C MET A 421 15.94 -3.57 5.08
N THR A 422 14.67 -3.73 5.43
CA THR A 422 13.55 -3.18 4.68
C THR A 422 12.39 -2.75 5.58
N LEU A 423 11.65 -1.72 5.16
CA LEU A 423 10.39 -1.31 5.76
C LEU A 423 9.25 -1.31 4.74
N ALA A 424 9.59 -1.44 3.45
CA ALA A 424 8.63 -1.40 2.35
C ALA A 424 7.82 -2.71 2.27
N THR A 425 6.53 -2.60 1.99
CA THR A 425 5.69 -3.75 1.64
C THR A 425 5.98 -4.18 0.20
N PRO A 426 6.21 -5.47 -0.08
CA PRO A 426 6.46 -5.95 -1.43
C PRO A 426 5.28 -5.76 -2.39
N ALA A 427 5.58 -5.79 -3.70
CA ALA A 427 4.60 -5.92 -4.76
C ALA A 427 4.62 -7.33 -5.36
N VAL A 428 3.47 -7.78 -5.84
CA VAL A 428 3.33 -9.05 -6.55
C VAL A 428 2.76 -8.78 -7.94
N SER A 429 3.47 -9.20 -8.97
CA SER A 429 3.03 -9.03 -10.35
C SER A 429 3.17 -10.35 -11.09
N GLU A 430 2.07 -10.84 -11.64
CA GLU A 430 1.96 -12.11 -12.38
C GLU A 430 2.76 -13.28 -11.75
N ASP A 431 4.02 -13.40 -12.14
CA ASP A 431 4.95 -14.47 -11.78
C ASP A 431 6.09 -14.01 -10.87
N SER A 432 6.04 -12.76 -10.41
CA SER A 432 7.18 -12.10 -9.75
C SER A 432 6.80 -11.46 -8.43
N LEU A 433 7.66 -11.65 -7.45
CA LEU A 433 7.67 -10.90 -6.21
C LEU A 433 8.74 -9.80 -6.31
N ILE A 434 8.34 -8.55 -6.07
CA ILE A 434 9.24 -7.39 -6.11
C ILE A 434 9.45 -6.91 -4.69
N ILE A 435 10.66 -7.02 -4.18
CA ILE A 435 11.04 -6.59 -2.82
C ILE A 435 12.01 -5.41 -2.92
N ARG A 436 11.71 -4.36 -2.17
CA ARG A 436 12.61 -3.23 -1.96
C ARG A 436 13.31 -3.37 -0.62
N THR A 437 14.62 -3.25 -0.60
CA THR A 437 15.45 -3.13 0.59
C THR A 437 16.00 -1.70 0.74
N ALA A 438 16.85 -1.47 1.71
CA ALA A 438 17.40 -0.13 1.96
C ALA A 438 18.15 0.45 0.75
N SER A 439 18.87 -0.40 -0.03
CA SER A 439 19.66 0.05 -1.18
C SER A 439 19.24 -0.58 -2.51
N LYS A 440 18.40 -1.64 -2.50
CA LYS A 440 18.17 -2.46 -3.69
C LYS A 440 16.69 -2.74 -3.94
N LEU A 441 16.44 -3.09 -5.19
CA LEU A 441 15.18 -3.69 -5.67
C LEU A 441 15.48 -5.07 -6.21
N TYR A 442 14.69 -6.06 -5.81
CA TYR A 442 14.81 -7.46 -6.23
C TYR A 442 13.56 -7.88 -7.00
N ARG A 443 13.75 -8.59 -8.12
CA ARG A 443 12.72 -9.43 -8.72
C ARG A 443 13.02 -10.88 -8.41
N ILE A 444 12.05 -11.56 -7.82
CA ILE A 444 12.16 -12.95 -7.39
C ILE A 444 11.05 -13.74 -8.07
N SER A 445 11.41 -14.86 -8.73
CA SER A 445 10.48 -15.72 -9.46
C SER A 445 11.04 -17.15 -9.51
N GLU A 446 10.19 -18.16 -9.51
CA GLU A 446 10.63 -19.51 -9.81
C GLU A 446 11.10 -19.58 -11.28
N PRO A 447 12.15 -20.36 -11.58
CA PRO A 447 12.60 -20.56 -12.95
C PRO A 447 11.47 -21.19 -13.79
N GLU A 448 11.50 -20.93 -15.10
CA GLU A 448 10.60 -21.63 -16.02
C GLU A 448 10.90 -23.15 -15.95
N SER A 449 9.84 -23.94 -15.73
CA SER A 449 9.98 -25.37 -15.82
C SER A 449 10.49 -25.73 -17.22
N PRO A 450 11.51 -26.57 -17.36
CA PRO A 450 11.93 -27.04 -18.67
C PRO A 450 10.73 -27.67 -19.39
N ARG A 451 10.46 -27.25 -20.62
CA ARG A 451 9.42 -27.79 -21.50
C ARG A 451 9.76 -29.18 -21.95
#